data_133e860bc78da82ba8e9b76c903905af
#
_entry.id   133e860bc78da82ba8e9b76c903905af
#
_cell.length_a   1.000
_cell.length_b   1.000
_cell.length_c   1.000
_cell.angle_alpha   90.00
_cell.angle_beta   90.00
_cell.angle_gamma   90.00
#
_symmetry.space_group_name_H-M   'P 1'
#
loop_
_entity.id
_entity.type
_entity.pdbx_description
1 polymer ?
#
loop_
_entity_poly.entity_id
_entity_poly.type
_entity_poly.pdbx_seq_one_letter_code
_entity_poly.pdbx_strand_id
1 'polypeptide(L)'
;MIAVASLIVLIAVIAFSAVTKKNAGVVGLVAAYIFSLAAAKCGTEINVSKVVTGNWPTSVFFIVLATTFLFGIATLNGTTQALSKNIVCLARGNAKILPVIFFLFGAIISAAGAGGLIVAVIMPIALFVAVENRISVLMMSLVTMGGIMVGGLSPLAINGIVAQQLSVENNIIGESLSGYLPLWGAYATAMTL
;
A
#
# COMPACT_ATOMS: atom_id res chain seq x y z
N MET A 1 7.36 -14.58 -26.62
CA MET A 1 6.35 -13.79 -27.35
C MET A 1 5.16 -13.41 -26.49
N ILE A 2 4.55 -14.33 -25.73
CA ILE A 2 3.37 -14.05 -24.86
C ILE A 2 3.68 -12.99 -23.78
N ALA A 3 4.85 -13.05 -23.14
CA ALA A 3 5.26 -12.07 -22.13
C ALA A 3 5.35 -10.62 -22.67
N VAL A 4 5.87 -10.46 -23.90
CA VAL A 4 5.93 -9.14 -24.53
C VAL A 4 4.53 -8.66 -24.91
N ALA A 5 3.68 -9.54 -25.40
CA ALA A 5 2.30 -9.20 -25.75
C ALA A 5 1.50 -8.81 -24.48
N SER A 6 1.67 -9.51 -23.36
CA SER A 6 1.02 -9.16 -22.09
C SER A 6 1.47 -7.79 -21.56
N LEU A 7 2.75 -7.45 -21.72
CA LEU A 7 3.27 -6.13 -21.35
C LEU A 7 2.64 -5.00 -22.18
N ILE A 8 2.53 -5.23 -23.49
CA ILE A 8 1.87 -4.27 -24.40
C ILE A 8 0.41 -4.06 -24.02
N VAL A 9 -0.32 -5.15 -23.73
CA VAL A 9 -1.71 -5.07 -23.27
C VAL A 9 -1.82 -4.30 -21.95
N LEU A 10 -0.90 -4.53 -21.01
CA LEU A 10 -0.87 -3.81 -19.73
C LEU A 10 -0.69 -2.28 -19.96
N ILE A 11 0.27 -1.90 -20.78
CA ILE A 11 0.52 -0.49 -21.10
C ILE A 11 -0.70 0.13 -21.79
N ALA A 12 -1.32 -0.58 -22.73
CA ALA A 12 -2.51 -0.13 -23.42
C ALA A 12 -3.71 0.07 -22.47
N VAL A 13 -3.89 -0.82 -21.50
CA VAL A 13 -4.94 -0.71 -20.46
C VAL A 13 -4.71 0.52 -19.59
N ILE A 14 -3.48 0.77 -19.17
CA ILE A 14 -3.13 1.94 -18.35
C ILE A 14 -3.39 3.23 -19.14
N ALA A 15 -2.90 3.31 -20.38
CA ALA A 15 -3.09 4.47 -21.25
C ALA A 15 -4.58 4.72 -21.53
N PHE A 16 -5.33 3.67 -21.88
CA PHE A 16 -6.77 3.78 -22.12
C PHE A 16 -7.53 4.26 -20.89
N SER A 17 -7.21 3.68 -19.71
CA SER A 17 -7.83 4.09 -18.44
C SER A 17 -7.52 5.55 -18.10
N ALA A 18 -6.29 6.01 -18.31
CA ALA A 18 -5.87 7.39 -18.06
C ALA A 18 -6.61 8.38 -18.96
N VAL A 19 -6.75 8.06 -20.25
CA VAL A 19 -7.44 8.94 -21.24
C VAL A 19 -8.95 8.96 -21.00
N THR A 20 -9.56 7.79 -20.75
CA THR A 20 -11.02 7.69 -20.61
C THR A 20 -11.53 7.97 -19.20
N LYS A 21 -10.63 8.16 -18.22
CA LYS A 21 -10.95 8.34 -16.80
C LYS A 21 -11.82 7.20 -16.23
N LYS A 22 -11.78 6.02 -16.83
CA LYS A 22 -12.50 4.84 -16.37
C LYS A 22 -11.65 4.07 -15.35
N ASN A 23 -12.32 3.27 -14.54
CA ASN A 23 -11.65 2.46 -13.52
C ASN A 23 -10.70 1.45 -14.18
N ALA A 24 -9.39 1.61 -13.93
CA ALA A 24 -8.33 0.78 -14.49
C ALA A 24 -8.49 -0.71 -14.15
N GLY A 25 -9.03 -1.02 -12.97
CA GLY A 25 -9.27 -2.39 -12.53
C GLY A 25 -10.30 -3.11 -13.39
N VAL A 26 -11.42 -2.45 -13.71
CA VAL A 26 -12.46 -3.04 -14.56
C VAL A 26 -11.95 -3.24 -15.98
N VAL A 27 -11.29 -2.22 -16.55
CA VAL A 27 -10.68 -2.31 -17.88
C VAL A 27 -9.63 -3.41 -17.93
N GLY A 28 -8.81 -3.51 -16.87
CA GLY A 28 -7.79 -4.55 -16.73
C GLY A 28 -8.36 -5.96 -16.68
N LEU A 29 -9.44 -6.19 -15.95
CA LEU A 29 -10.11 -7.50 -15.89
C LEU A 29 -10.66 -7.91 -17.26
N VAL A 30 -11.32 -7.01 -17.98
CA VAL A 30 -11.84 -7.27 -19.33
C VAL A 30 -10.69 -7.57 -20.29
N ALA A 31 -9.63 -6.78 -20.25
CA ALA A 31 -8.46 -7.00 -21.10
C ALA A 31 -7.74 -8.32 -20.78
N ALA A 32 -7.59 -8.69 -19.51
CA ALA A 32 -7.00 -9.95 -19.11
C ALA A 32 -7.84 -11.16 -19.60
N TYR A 33 -9.16 -11.05 -19.53
CA TYR A 33 -10.07 -12.07 -20.04
C TYR A 33 -9.93 -12.24 -21.57
N ILE A 34 -9.97 -11.14 -22.32
CA ILE A 34 -9.84 -11.17 -23.79
C ILE A 34 -8.46 -11.72 -24.19
N PHE A 35 -7.39 -11.25 -23.53
CA PHE A 35 -6.04 -11.71 -23.79
C PHE A 35 -5.86 -13.20 -23.50
N SER A 36 -6.43 -13.72 -22.41
CA SER A 36 -6.36 -15.14 -22.07
C SER A 36 -7.13 -16.02 -23.07
N LEU A 37 -8.28 -15.54 -23.58
CA LEU A 37 -9.01 -16.22 -24.67
C LEU A 37 -8.20 -16.28 -25.97
N ALA A 38 -7.55 -15.18 -26.34
CA ALA A 38 -6.70 -15.14 -27.54
C ALA A 38 -5.48 -16.07 -27.39
N ALA A 39 -4.83 -16.07 -26.24
CA ALA A 39 -3.68 -16.93 -25.96
C ALA A 39 -4.06 -18.42 -25.94
N ALA A 40 -5.24 -18.78 -25.43
CA ALA A 40 -5.75 -20.15 -25.46
C ALA A 40 -5.99 -20.64 -26.89
N LYS A 41 -6.49 -19.77 -27.78
CA LYS A 41 -6.66 -20.11 -29.22
C LYS A 41 -5.34 -20.28 -29.96
N CYS A 42 -4.26 -19.65 -29.48
CA CYS A 42 -2.91 -19.80 -30.04
C CYS A 42 -2.17 -21.06 -29.56
N GLY A 43 -2.87 -22.01 -28.95
CA GLY A 43 -2.31 -23.31 -28.54
C GLY A 43 -1.58 -23.30 -27.20
N THR A 44 -1.79 -22.26 -26.38
CA THR A 44 -1.26 -22.20 -25.02
C THR A 44 -2.26 -22.86 -24.08
N GLU A 45 -1.81 -23.82 -23.27
CA GLU A 45 -2.64 -24.44 -22.22
C GLU A 45 -2.95 -23.48 -21.07
N ILE A 46 -3.73 -22.44 -21.36
CA ILE A 46 -4.16 -21.45 -20.38
C ILE A 46 -5.62 -21.73 -20.01
N ASN A 47 -5.87 -22.04 -18.75
CA ASN A 47 -7.22 -22.08 -18.23
C ASN A 47 -7.71 -20.65 -17.97
N VAL A 48 -8.51 -20.12 -18.87
CA VAL A 48 -9.03 -18.74 -18.87
C VAL A 48 -9.72 -18.40 -17.53
N SER A 49 -10.53 -19.34 -17.02
CA SER A 49 -11.19 -19.17 -15.73
C SER A 49 -10.18 -19.00 -14.59
N LYS A 50 -9.12 -19.82 -14.60
CA LYS A 50 -8.08 -19.81 -13.58
C LYS A 50 -7.21 -18.53 -13.62
N VAL A 51 -7.03 -17.94 -14.79
CA VAL A 51 -6.30 -16.65 -14.93
C VAL A 51 -7.08 -15.52 -14.28
N VAL A 52 -8.39 -15.46 -14.47
CA VAL A 52 -9.22 -14.38 -13.93
C VAL A 52 -9.55 -14.59 -12.45
N THR A 53 -9.91 -15.82 -12.06
CA THR A 53 -10.33 -16.11 -10.67
C THR A 53 -9.17 -16.44 -9.74
N GLY A 54 -8.14 -17.14 -10.23
CA GLY A 54 -7.00 -17.58 -9.41
C GLY A 54 -6.04 -16.46 -9.02
N ASN A 55 -5.97 -15.39 -9.82
CA ASN A 55 -5.15 -14.22 -9.54
C ASN A 55 -5.95 -13.07 -8.90
N TRP A 56 -7.21 -13.29 -8.54
CA TRP A 56 -8.01 -12.30 -7.85
C TRP A 56 -7.45 -12.11 -6.43
N PRO A 57 -7.08 -10.88 -6.04
CA PRO A 57 -6.51 -10.62 -4.73
C PRO A 57 -7.60 -10.63 -3.63
N THR A 58 -8.17 -11.80 -3.38
CA THR A 58 -9.32 -12.02 -2.49
C THR A 58 -9.07 -11.45 -1.10
N SER A 59 -7.88 -11.67 -0.54
CA SER A 59 -7.53 -11.16 0.79
C SER A 59 -7.53 -9.63 0.82
N VAL A 60 -6.95 -8.97 -0.19
CA VAL A 60 -6.93 -7.51 -0.28
C VAL A 60 -8.35 -6.96 -0.45
N PHE A 61 -9.16 -7.60 -1.29
CA PHE A 61 -10.55 -7.21 -1.49
C PHE A 61 -11.36 -7.23 -0.19
N PHE A 62 -11.29 -8.33 0.57
CA PHE A 62 -12.02 -8.43 1.83
C PHE A 62 -11.50 -7.46 2.90
N ILE A 63 -10.18 -7.20 2.97
CA ILE A 63 -9.63 -6.21 3.89
C ILE A 63 -10.14 -4.80 3.55
N VAL A 64 -10.09 -4.41 2.27
CA VAL A 64 -10.59 -3.10 1.84
C VAL A 64 -12.09 -2.98 2.06
N LEU A 65 -12.85 -4.03 1.78
CA LEU A 65 -14.29 -4.06 2.01
C LEU A 65 -14.60 -3.88 3.52
N ALA A 66 -13.98 -4.68 4.37
CA ALA A 66 -14.20 -4.63 5.83
C ALA A 66 -13.81 -3.26 6.41
N THR A 67 -12.68 -2.70 6.00
CA THR A 67 -12.24 -1.38 6.45
C THR A 67 -13.17 -0.28 5.97
N THR A 68 -13.65 -0.34 4.73
CA THR A 68 -14.61 0.64 4.19
C THR A 68 -15.92 0.61 4.99
N PHE A 69 -16.45 -0.58 5.31
CA PHE A 69 -17.62 -0.70 6.16
C PHE A 69 -17.38 -0.17 7.57
N LEU A 70 -16.26 -0.55 8.18
CA LEU A 70 -15.91 -0.10 9.54
C LEU A 70 -15.83 1.43 9.61
N PHE A 71 -15.10 2.06 8.70
CA PHE A 71 -14.96 3.52 8.69
C PHE A 71 -16.23 4.24 8.23
N GLY A 72 -17.04 3.62 7.37
CA GLY A 72 -18.36 4.12 7.03
C GLY A 72 -19.27 4.24 8.26
N ILE A 73 -19.38 3.16 9.05
CA ILE A 73 -20.15 3.14 10.29
C ILE A 73 -19.56 4.12 11.32
N ALA A 74 -18.24 4.11 11.50
CA ALA A 74 -17.56 5.00 12.44
C ALA A 74 -17.77 6.48 12.11
N THR A 75 -17.84 6.83 10.82
CA THR A 75 -18.13 8.20 10.38
C THR A 75 -19.58 8.60 10.66
N LEU A 76 -20.54 7.70 10.39
CA LEU A 76 -21.95 7.94 10.68
C LEU A 76 -22.21 8.11 12.17
N ASN A 77 -21.51 7.36 13.01
CA ASN A 77 -21.64 7.42 14.49
C ASN A 77 -20.82 8.55 15.13
N GLY A 78 -20.11 9.37 14.38
CA GLY A 78 -19.26 10.44 14.92
C GLY A 78 -17.96 9.96 15.57
N THR A 79 -17.63 8.67 15.49
CA THR A 79 -16.41 8.10 16.10
C THR A 79 -15.16 8.65 15.44
N THR A 80 -15.14 8.85 14.11
CA THR A 80 -14.02 9.43 13.38
C THR A 80 -13.74 10.87 13.81
N GLN A 81 -14.79 11.66 14.07
CA GLN A 81 -14.69 13.02 14.60
C GLN A 81 -14.10 13.07 16.00
N ALA A 82 -14.58 12.17 16.89
CA ALA A 82 -14.04 12.06 18.25
C ALA A 82 -12.57 11.63 18.23
N LEU A 83 -12.20 10.67 17.36
CA LEU A 83 -10.83 10.22 17.17
C LEU A 83 -9.93 11.36 16.66
N SER A 84 -10.38 12.11 15.66
CA SER A 84 -9.67 13.28 15.13
C SER A 84 -9.39 14.31 16.24
N LYS A 85 -10.42 14.66 17.04
CA LYS A 85 -10.25 15.59 18.17
C LYS A 85 -9.19 15.11 19.16
N ASN A 86 -9.20 13.83 19.51
CA ASN A 86 -8.22 13.27 20.44
C ASN A 86 -6.79 13.31 19.87
N ILE A 87 -6.62 13.02 18.58
CA ILE A 87 -5.31 13.11 17.90
C ILE A 87 -4.82 14.57 17.84
N VAL A 88 -5.72 15.51 17.54
CA VAL A 88 -5.38 16.95 17.54
C VAL A 88 -5.03 17.44 18.95
N CYS A 89 -5.71 16.95 19.97
CA CYS A 89 -5.36 17.22 21.36
C CYS A 89 -3.96 16.69 21.69
N LEU A 90 -3.58 15.51 21.24
CA LEU A 90 -2.22 14.95 21.36
C LEU A 90 -1.17 15.83 20.68
N ALA A 91 -1.51 16.45 19.54
CA ALA A 91 -0.69 17.44 18.83
C ALA A 91 -0.68 18.83 19.50
N ARG A 92 -1.30 18.98 20.68
CA ARG A 92 -1.45 20.27 21.40
C ARG A 92 -2.04 21.39 20.52
N GLY A 93 -2.94 21.04 19.60
CA GLY A 93 -3.56 21.99 18.67
C GLY A 93 -2.67 22.46 17.52
N ASN A 94 -1.44 21.95 17.41
CA ASN A 94 -0.54 22.32 16.32
C ASN A 94 -0.73 21.38 15.12
N ALA A 95 -1.46 21.84 14.10
CA ALA A 95 -1.73 21.07 12.88
C ALA A 95 -0.45 20.61 12.15
N LYS A 96 0.66 21.34 12.28
CA LYS A 96 1.93 20.98 11.62
C LYS A 96 2.58 19.70 12.20
N ILE A 97 2.22 19.32 13.42
CA ILE A 97 2.75 18.12 14.08
C ILE A 97 1.97 16.86 13.66
N LEU A 98 0.74 17.02 13.18
CA LEU A 98 -0.12 15.88 12.81
C LEU A 98 0.52 14.93 11.78
N PRO A 99 1.14 15.40 10.69
CA PRO A 99 1.82 14.50 9.77
C PRO A 99 2.93 13.68 10.42
N VAL A 100 3.70 14.30 11.34
CA VAL A 100 4.77 13.62 12.07
C VAL A 100 4.20 12.53 12.99
N ILE A 101 3.09 12.81 13.66
CA ILE A 101 2.40 11.82 14.50
C ILE A 101 1.95 10.61 13.64
N PHE A 102 1.35 10.86 12.50
CA PHE A 102 0.91 9.79 11.60
C PHE A 102 2.07 9.03 10.97
N PHE A 103 3.19 9.71 10.68
CA PHE A 103 4.43 9.06 10.25
C PHE A 103 4.93 8.08 11.31
N LEU A 104 5.11 8.54 12.55
CA LEU A 104 5.60 7.70 13.66
C LEU A 104 4.63 6.56 13.98
N PHE A 105 3.35 6.85 14.01
CA PHE A 105 2.31 5.85 14.27
C PHE A 105 2.31 4.76 13.20
N GLY A 106 2.37 5.17 11.92
CA GLY A 106 2.50 4.25 10.80
C GLY A 106 3.78 3.40 10.86
N ALA A 107 4.92 4.04 11.20
CA ALA A 107 6.20 3.36 11.32
C ALA A 107 6.19 2.32 12.46
N ILE A 108 5.71 2.68 13.64
CA ILE A 108 5.69 1.78 14.81
C ILE A 108 4.79 0.57 14.55
N ILE A 109 3.57 0.78 14.06
CA ILE A 109 2.64 -0.35 13.84
C ILE A 109 3.10 -1.24 12.70
N SER A 110 3.62 -0.64 11.63
CA SER A 110 4.17 -1.41 10.50
C SER A 110 5.40 -2.22 10.91
N ALA A 111 6.28 -1.66 11.75
CA ALA A 111 7.43 -2.35 12.34
C ALA A 111 7.03 -3.50 13.24
N ALA A 112 5.90 -3.39 13.95
CA ALA A 112 5.37 -4.47 14.79
C ALA A 112 4.81 -5.68 14.01
N GLY A 113 4.92 -5.67 12.67
CA GLY A 113 4.55 -6.80 11.82
C GLY A 113 3.25 -6.64 11.04
N ALA A 114 2.52 -5.52 11.18
CA ALA A 114 1.28 -5.28 10.43
C ALA A 114 1.52 -5.12 8.91
N GLY A 115 2.76 -4.82 8.52
CA GLY A 115 3.16 -4.70 7.12
C GLY A 115 2.35 -3.68 6.33
N GLY A 116 2.25 -3.86 5.01
CA GLY A 116 1.52 -2.95 4.12
C GLY A 116 0.00 -2.93 4.32
N LEU A 117 -0.58 -3.94 4.97
CA LEU A 117 -2.02 -4.03 5.20
C LEU A 117 -2.54 -2.92 6.13
N ILE A 118 -1.67 -2.39 6.99
CA ILE A 118 -2.02 -1.30 7.90
C ILE A 118 -2.40 0.00 7.17
N VAL A 119 -1.98 0.16 5.91
CA VAL A 119 -2.38 1.29 5.06
C VAL A 119 -3.89 1.40 4.99
N ALA A 120 -4.60 0.28 4.82
CA ALA A 120 -6.06 0.27 4.73
C ALA A 120 -6.75 0.80 6.00
N VAL A 121 -6.09 0.70 7.16
CA VAL A 121 -6.63 1.16 8.45
C VAL A 121 -6.20 2.59 8.77
N ILE A 122 -4.90 2.88 8.65
CA ILE A 122 -4.34 4.19 9.06
C ILE A 122 -4.70 5.29 8.04
N MET A 123 -4.65 4.98 6.75
CA MET A 123 -4.82 6.00 5.71
C MET A 123 -6.18 6.73 5.78
N PRO A 124 -7.33 6.06 5.90
CA PRO A 124 -8.62 6.75 6.05
C PRO A 124 -8.66 7.70 7.24
N ILE A 125 -8.06 7.31 8.37
CA ILE A 125 -7.99 8.16 9.58
C ILE A 125 -7.10 9.38 9.31
N ALA A 126 -5.93 9.18 8.72
CA ALA A 126 -4.99 10.24 8.40
C ALA A 126 -5.62 11.28 7.44
N LEU A 127 -6.30 10.80 6.39
CA LEU A 127 -6.95 11.66 5.41
C LEU A 127 -8.13 12.42 6.03
N PHE A 128 -8.93 11.77 6.87
CA PHE A 128 -10.01 12.43 7.58
C PHE A 128 -9.48 13.57 8.48
N VAL A 129 -8.43 13.29 9.27
CA VAL A 129 -7.79 14.30 10.12
C VAL A 129 -7.19 15.45 9.28
N ALA A 130 -6.61 15.13 8.12
CA ALA A 130 -6.07 16.16 7.21
C ALA A 130 -7.15 17.11 6.71
N VAL A 131 -8.28 16.59 6.25
CA VAL A 131 -9.41 17.39 5.76
C VAL A 131 -9.98 18.26 6.88
N GLU A 132 -10.20 17.71 8.06
CA GLU A 132 -10.79 18.42 9.20
C GLU A 132 -9.89 19.57 9.69
N ASN A 133 -8.56 19.39 9.64
CA ASN A 133 -7.58 20.37 10.08
C ASN A 133 -7.00 21.24 8.95
N ARG A 134 -7.57 21.18 7.75
CA ARG A 134 -7.16 21.95 6.55
C ARG A 134 -5.68 21.72 6.17
N ILE A 135 -5.18 20.50 6.40
CA ILE A 135 -3.85 20.07 5.97
C ILE A 135 -3.97 19.51 4.54
N SER A 136 -2.94 19.70 3.71
CA SER A 136 -2.91 19.10 2.38
C SER A 136 -3.05 17.58 2.49
N VAL A 137 -4.10 17.05 1.86
CA VAL A 137 -4.40 15.60 1.81
C VAL A 137 -3.25 14.83 1.17
N LEU A 138 -2.65 15.40 0.11
CA LEU A 138 -1.50 14.82 -0.56
C LEU A 138 -0.29 14.71 0.38
N MET A 139 0.04 15.80 1.08
CA MET A 139 1.14 15.80 2.04
C MET A 139 0.92 14.78 3.15
N MET A 140 -0.29 14.74 3.73
CA MET A 140 -0.61 13.79 4.79
C MET A 140 -0.49 12.35 4.32
N SER A 141 -0.99 12.04 3.11
CA SER A 141 -0.91 10.70 2.55
C SER A 141 0.54 10.26 2.29
N LEU A 142 1.37 11.13 1.71
CA LEU A 142 2.77 10.81 1.43
C LEU A 142 3.57 10.60 2.70
N VAL A 143 3.41 11.46 3.69
CA VAL A 143 4.12 11.37 4.97
C VAL A 143 3.69 10.10 5.74
N THR A 144 2.39 9.82 5.81
CA THR A 144 1.88 8.62 6.47
C THR A 144 2.37 7.35 5.77
N MET A 145 2.35 7.33 4.43
CA MET A 145 2.85 6.21 3.64
C MET A 145 4.36 6.01 3.84
N GLY A 146 5.14 7.10 3.88
CA GLY A 146 6.57 7.06 4.19
C GLY A 146 6.84 6.38 5.53
N GLY A 147 6.11 6.74 6.58
CA GLY A 147 6.22 6.10 7.89
C GLY A 147 5.92 4.58 7.83
N ILE A 148 4.83 4.20 7.18
CA ILE A 148 4.45 2.79 7.02
C ILE A 148 5.54 2.00 6.26
N MET A 149 6.13 2.58 5.21
CA MET A 149 7.19 1.95 4.43
C MET A 149 8.48 1.78 5.24
N VAL A 150 8.88 2.81 5.99
CA VAL A 150 10.05 2.75 6.88
C VAL A 150 9.88 1.64 7.92
N GLY A 151 8.72 1.59 8.58
CA GLY A 151 8.40 0.55 9.56
C GLY A 151 8.35 -0.85 8.92
N GLY A 152 7.75 -0.98 7.74
CA GLY A 152 7.58 -2.25 7.04
C GLY A 152 8.88 -2.91 6.58
N LEU A 153 9.96 -2.13 6.41
CA LEU A 153 11.31 -2.63 6.13
C LEU A 153 12.19 -2.72 7.39
N SER A 154 11.64 -2.45 8.57
CA SER A 154 12.40 -2.65 9.81
C SER A 154 12.79 -4.13 9.97
N PRO A 155 13.90 -4.42 10.68
CA PRO A 155 14.34 -5.81 10.88
C PRO A 155 13.36 -6.68 11.68
N LEU A 156 12.32 -6.09 12.26
CA LEU A 156 11.25 -6.79 12.98
C LEU A 156 10.04 -7.11 12.09
N ALA A 157 9.90 -6.41 10.97
CA ALA A 157 8.78 -6.60 10.05
C ALA A 157 9.07 -7.75 9.06
N ILE A 158 8.02 -8.43 8.60
CA ILE A 158 8.13 -9.55 7.65
C ILE A 158 8.92 -9.15 6.40
N ASN A 159 8.60 -8.00 5.80
CA ASN A 159 9.30 -7.52 4.60
C ASN A 159 10.78 -7.19 4.87
N GLY A 160 11.09 -6.67 6.08
CA GLY A 160 12.47 -6.41 6.50
C GLY A 160 13.27 -7.70 6.69
N ILE A 161 12.66 -8.74 7.28
CA ILE A 161 13.28 -10.07 7.43
C ILE A 161 13.58 -10.67 6.06
N VAL A 162 12.63 -10.63 5.12
CA VAL A 162 12.83 -11.11 3.74
C VAL A 162 13.92 -10.29 3.03
N ALA A 163 13.92 -8.97 3.17
CA ALA A 163 14.95 -8.11 2.59
C ALA A 163 16.34 -8.42 3.16
N GLN A 164 16.44 -8.68 4.45
CA GLN A 164 17.68 -9.11 5.11
C GLN A 164 18.16 -10.44 4.54
N GLN A 165 17.30 -11.46 4.46
CA GLN A 165 17.64 -12.78 3.92
C GLN A 165 18.15 -12.68 2.48
N LEU A 166 17.45 -11.95 1.60
CA LEU A 166 17.88 -11.75 0.22
C LEU A 166 19.22 -10.99 0.12
N SER A 167 19.47 -10.07 1.03
CA SER A 167 20.74 -9.32 1.06
C SER A 167 21.91 -10.18 1.50
N VAL A 168 21.67 -11.12 2.41
CA VAL A 168 22.68 -12.14 2.84
C VAL A 168 22.95 -13.14 1.71
N GLU A 169 21.89 -13.69 1.10
CA GLU A 169 22.01 -14.65 -0.01
C GLU A 169 22.82 -14.09 -1.19
N ASN A 170 22.66 -12.78 -1.48
CA ASN A 170 23.39 -12.09 -2.53
C ASN A 170 24.76 -11.53 -2.09
N ASN A 171 25.24 -11.86 -0.90
CA ASN A 171 26.53 -11.38 -0.33
C ASN A 171 26.66 -9.85 -0.25
N ILE A 172 25.52 -9.12 -0.12
CA ILE A 172 25.50 -7.67 0.02
C ILE A 172 25.84 -7.27 1.45
N ILE A 173 25.35 -8.05 2.43
CA ILE A 173 25.58 -7.86 3.87
C ILE A 173 25.97 -9.18 4.53
N GLY A 174 26.66 -9.10 5.69
CA GLY A 174 26.91 -10.28 6.53
C GLY A 174 25.64 -10.79 7.22
N GLU A 175 25.67 -12.01 7.73
CA GLU A 175 24.54 -12.68 8.39
C GLU A 175 24.02 -11.96 9.66
N SER A 176 24.77 -10.97 10.17
CA SER A 176 24.43 -10.26 11.40
C SER A 176 23.39 -9.16 11.17
N LEU A 177 22.54 -8.94 12.17
CA LEU A 177 21.59 -7.82 12.21
C LEU A 177 22.29 -6.46 12.06
N SER A 178 23.53 -6.35 12.56
CA SER A 178 24.36 -5.14 12.43
C SER A 178 24.69 -4.77 10.98
N GLY A 179 24.72 -5.75 10.06
CA GLY A 179 24.90 -5.50 8.63
C GLY A 179 23.65 -4.90 7.96
N TYR A 180 22.46 -5.27 8.44
CA TYR A 180 21.19 -4.77 7.87
C TYR A 180 20.79 -3.38 8.40
N LEU A 181 21.11 -3.05 9.64
CA LEU A 181 20.75 -1.77 10.26
C LEU A 181 21.20 -0.53 9.48
N PRO A 182 22.44 -0.45 8.94
CA PRO A 182 22.82 0.69 8.11
C PRO A 182 22.01 0.82 6.81
N LEU A 183 21.67 -0.31 6.18
CA LEU A 183 20.86 -0.35 4.97
C LEU A 183 19.43 0.17 5.26
N TRP A 184 18.81 -0.32 6.32
CA TRP A 184 17.51 0.17 6.78
C TRP A 184 17.57 1.65 7.19
N GLY A 185 18.62 2.08 7.89
CA GLY A 185 18.83 3.48 8.28
C GLY A 185 18.96 4.41 7.08
N ALA A 186 19.71 4.01 6.04
CA ALA A 186 19.81 4.76 4.80
C ALA A 186 18.45 4.88 4.09
N TYR A 187 17.67 3.79 4.05
CA TYR A 187 16.31 3.81 3.51
C TYR A 187 15.40 4.73 4.32
N ALA A 188 15.45 4.65 5.65
CA ALA A 188 14.64 5.50 6.54
C ALA A 188 14.97 6.99 6.34
N THR A 189 16.25 7.35 6.23
CA THR A 189 16.67 8.74 5.96
C THR A 189 16.21 9.21 4.59
N ALA A 190 16.31 8.37 3.55
CA ALA A 190 15.83 8.73 2.21
C ALA A 190 14.30 8.96 2.16
N MET A 191 13.53 8.30 3.01
CA MET A 191 12.07 8.46 3.07
C MET A 191 11.61 9.64 3.96
N THR A 192 12.54 10.23 4.75
CA THR A 192 12.26 11.38 5.62
C THR A 192 12.70 12.73 5.03
N LEU A 193 13.52 12.69 3.97
CA LEU A 193 13.95 13.85 3.19
C LEU A 193 12.96 14.21 2.08
#